data_9a6389e097f583f09c1b6e4efca0b5e8
#
_entry.id   9a6389e097f583f09c1b6e4efca0b5e8
#
_cell.length_a   1.000
_cell.length_b   1.000
_cell.length_c   1.000
_cell.angle_alpha   90.00
_cell.angle_beta   90.00
_cell.angle_gamma   90.00
#
_symmetry.space_group_name_H-M   'P 1'
#
loop_
_entity.id
_entity.type
_entity.pdbx_description
1 polymer ?
#
loop_
_entity_poly.entity_id
_entity_poly.type
_entity_poly.pdbx_seq_one_letter_code
_entity_poly.pdbx_strand_id
1 'polypeptide(L)'
;MAVDPEPVKLTGWALVLGASSGFGAAASLALARAGCHIFGVHFDRKSTQPLAQRVLADIQATGREAHFFNVNAADEERRTEVAGEMERVLTARGEMGQLRILIHSLAFGTLKLFIAEPMKDAVVKSQMDMTLDVMANSLVYWTQDVVGRGLMGQGGRIYAMTSAGGTRVLPYYGPVSAAKAALESNIRQLAAELAPRGITANAIRAGVTDTPALQKIPGSDAIKDGAVARNPSGRLTTTEDVARAIVVLSHPDTYWMTGNVIGVDGGEDITG
;
A
#
# COMPACT_ATOMS: atom_id res chain seq x y z
N MET A 1 -8.11 -31.67 -18.09
CA MET A 1 -7.46 -30.47 -18.65
C MET A 1 -7.73 -29.34 -17.67
N ALA A 2 -6.72 -28.79 -17.03
CA ALA A 2 -6.88 -27.55 -16.25
C ALA A 2 -7.14 -26.45 -17.29
N VAL A 3 -8.34 -25.87 -17.24
CA VAL A 3 -8.64 -24.66 -18.01
C VAL A 3 -7.80 -23.57 -17.35
N ASP A 4 -6.88 -22.95 -18.12
CA ASP A 4 -6.20 -21.76 -17.63
C ASP A 4 -7.26 -20.75 -17.25
N PRO A 5 -7.31 -20.30 -15.97
CA PRO A 5 -8.34 -19.37 -15.56
C PRO A 5 -8.24 -18.09 -16.38
N GLU A 6 -9.38 -17.59 -16.85
CA GLU A 6 -9.40 -16.30 -17.54
C GLU A 6 -8.77 -15.24 -16.61
N PRO A 7 -7.91 -14.36 -17.15
CA PRO A 7 -7.29 -13.33 -16.34
C PRO A 7 -8.36 -12.39 -15.77
N VAL A 8 -8.21 -12.01 -14.50
CA VAL A 8 -9.10 -11.05 -13.84
C VAL A 8 -9.10 -9.74 -14.62
N LYS A 9 -10.28 -9.30 -15.03
CA LYS A 9 -10.48 -8.00 -15.70
C LYS A 9 -11.08 -7.01 -14.73
N LEU A 10 -10.43 -5.87 -14.59
CA LEU A 10 -10.86 -4.76 -13.76
C LEU A 10 -11.15 -3.53 -14.62
N THR A 11 -11.85 -2.56 -14.06
CA THR A 11 -12.20 -1.29 -14.73
C THR A 11 -12.04 -0.12 -13.78
N GLY A 12 -12.08 1.10 -14.33
CA GLY A 12 -11.99 2.33 -13.56
C GLY A 12 -10.56 2.68 -13.17
N TRP A 13 -10.40 3.32 -12.03
CA TRP A 13 -9.14 3.91 -11.58
C TRP A 13 -8.66 3.29 -10.27
N ALA A 14 -7.36 3.23 -10.11
CA ALA A 14 -6.71 2.92 -8.82
C ALA A 14 -5.83 4.09 -8.39
N LEU A 15 -5.95 4.49 -7.11
CA LEU A 15 -5.02 5.40 -6.43
C LEU A 15 -4.02 4.58 -5.64
N VAL A 16 -2.72 4.77 -5.93
CA VAL A 16 -1.65 4.07 -5.24
C VAL A 16 -0.73 5.07 -4.54
N LEU A 17 -0.73 5.05 -3.21
CA LEU A 17 0.19 5.83 -2.38
C LEU A 17 1.46 5.03 -2.18
N GLY A 18 2.59 5.54 -2.65
CA GLY A 18 3.88 4.85 -2.72
C GLY A 18 4.10 4.13 -4.05
N ALA A 19 3.68 4.72 -5.17
CA ALA A 19 3.62 4.10 -6.49
C ALA A 19 4.98 3.89 -7.19
N SER A 20 6.07 4.49 -6.70
CA SER A 20 7.36 4.51 -7.42
C SER A 20 8.23 3.27 -7.23
N SER A 21 7.97 2.43 -6.23
CA SER A 21 8.82 1.27 -5.92
C SER A 21 8.09 0.19 -5.12
N GLY A 22 8.72 -0.96 -4.94
CA GLY A 22 8.25 -2.05 -4.09
C GLY A 22 6.83 -2.52 -4.42
N PHE A 23 6.03 -2.76 -3.39
CA PHE A 23 4.66 -3.25 -3.55
C PHE A 23 3.76 -2.28 -4.33
N GLY A 24 3.91 -0.96 -4.10
CA GLY A 24 3.09 0.03 -4.78
C GLY A 24 3.33 0.06 -6.29
N ALA A 25 4.59 -0.02 -6.72
CA ALA A 25 4.93 -0.09 -8.14
C ALA A 25 4.41 -1.38 -8.79
N ALA A 26 4.64 -2.53 -8.17
CA ALA A 26 4.17 -3.83 -8.67
C ALA A 26 2.64 -3.89 -8.75
N ALA A 27 1.94 -3.40 -7.70
CA ALA A 27 0.48 -3.34 -7.69
C ALA A 27 -0.06 -2.39 -8.76
N SER A 28 0.56 -1.21 -8.97
CA SER A 28 0.17 -0.27 -10.02
C SER A 28 0.24 -0.92 -11.40
N LEU A 29 1.34 -1.61 -11.70
CA LEU A 29 1.52 -2.28 -12.99
C LEU A 29 0.56 -3.47 -13.17
N ALA A 30 0.35 -4.28 -12.12
CA ALA A 30 -0.59 -5.41 -12.18
C ALA A 30 -2.03 -4.96 -12.37
N LEU A 31 -2.46 -3.90 -11.67
CA LEU A 31 -3.79 -3.30 -11.83
C LEU A 31 -3.97 -2.68 -13.24
N ALA A 32 -2.93 -2.05 -13.78
CA ALA A 32 -2.97 -1.53 -15.14
C ALA A 32 -3.14 -2.64 -16.18
N ARG A 33 -2.40 -3.74 -16.03
CA ARG A 33 -2.54 -4.94 -16.89
C ARG A 33 -3.93 -5.59 -16.75
N ALA A 34 -4.52 -5.51 -15.55
CA ALA A 34 -5.88 -5.98 -15.31
C ALA A 34 -6.97 -5.05 -15.87
N GLY A 35 -6.64 -3.80 -16.23
CA GLY A 35 -7.56 -2.87 -16.90
C GLY A 35 -7.80 -1.53 -16.22
N CYS A 36 -7.21 -1.27 -15.05
CA CYS A 36 -7.36 0.01 -14.35
C CYS A 36 -6.47 1.11 -14.92
N HIS A 37 -6.95 2.35 -14.91
CA HIS A 37 -6.12 3.54 -14.98
C HIS A 37 -5.51 3.84 -13.60
N ILE A 38 -4.39 4.56 -13.54
CA ILE A 38 -3.62 4.72 -12.30
C ILE A 38 -3.41 6.19 -11.95
N PHE A 39 -3.78 6.55 -10.72
CA PHE A 39 -3.24 7.71 -10.01
C PHE A 39 -2.13 7.21 -9.07
N GLY A 40 -0.92 7.70 -9.24
CA GLY A 40 0.23 7.31 -8.43
C GLY A 40 0.75 8.50 -7.62
N VAL A 41 0.82 8.34 -6.30
CA VAL A 41 1.48 9.30 -5.42
C VAL A 41 2.82 8.72 -4.98
N HIS A 42 3.87 9.52 -5.06
CA HIS A 42 5.21 9.12 -4.63
C HIS A 42 5.96 10.33 -4.06
N PHE A 43 7.05 10.08 -3.35
CA PHE A 43 7.89 11.15 -2.79
C PHE A 43 9.35 10.83 -3.05
N ASP A 44 9.79 11.13 -4.27
CA ASP A 44 11.12 10.81 -4.76
C ASP A 44 12.02 12.04 -4.86
N ARG A 45 13.28 11.86 -4.47
CA ARG A 45 14.35 12.81 -4.72
C ARG A 45 14.81 12.70 -6.18
N LYS A 46 15.57 13.68 -6.67
CA LYS A 46 16.11 13.67 -8.05
C LYS A 46 16.80 12.35 -8.41
N SER A 47 17.50 11.72 -7.46
CA SER A 47 18.20 10.45 -7.69
C SER A 47 17.30 9.22 -7.87
N THR A 48 16.09 9.23 -7.30
CA THR A 48 15.14 8.10 -7.37
C THR A 48 13.97 8.36 -8.32
N GLN A 49 13.78 9.59 -8.77
CA GLN A 49 12.76 9.99 -9.73
C GLN A 49 12.71 9.14 -11.02
N PRO A 50 13.86 8.68 -11.59
CA PRO A 50 13.84 7.76 -12.73
C PRO A 50 13.07 6.46 -12.49
N LEU A 51 12.97 5.98 -11.25
CA LEU A 51 12.17 4.79 -10.90
C LEU A 51 10.68 5.06 -11.14
N ALA A 52 10.17 6.18 -10.63
CA ALA A 52 8.77 6.59 -10.85
C ALA A 52 8.46 6.78 -12.33
N GLN A 53 9.38 7.39 -13.09
CA GLN A 53 9.23 7.58 -14.54
C GLN A 53 9.16 6.24 -15.29
N ARG A 54 9.96 5.25 -14.89
CA ARG A 54 9.92 3.91 -15.48
C ARG A 54 8.56 3.24 -15.20
N VAL A 55 8.09 3.25 -13.96
CA VAL A 55 6.79 2.68 -13.60
C VAL A 55 5.67 3.35 -14.39
N LEU A 56 5.69 4.67 -14.51
CA LEU A 56 4.74 5.44 -15.33
C LEU A 56 4.74 4.96 -16.80
N ALA A 57 5.93 4.85 -17.40
CA ALA A 57 6.09 4.40 -18.78
C ALA A 57 5.60 2.95 -18.97
N ASP A 58 5.92 2.06 -18.04
CA ASP A 58 5.50 0.65 -18.07
C ASP A 58 3.96 0.53 -17.96
N ILE A 59 3.30 1.38 -17.15
CA ILE A 59 1.83 1.44 -17.07
C ILE A 59 1.26 1.93 -18.40
N GLN A 60 1.77 3.01 -18.95
CA GLN A 60 1.32 3.57 -20.23
C GLN A 60 1.50 2.58 -21.39
N ALA A 61 2.55 1.76 -21.37
CA ALA A 61 2.77 0.69 -22.34
C ALA A 61 1.68 -0.40 -22.31
N THR A 62 0.92 -0.52 -21.21
CA THR A 62 -0.27 -1.40 -21.16
C THR A 62 -1.51 -0.81 -21.85
N GLY A 63 -1.43 0.42 -22.37
CA GLY A 63 -2.55 1.15 -22.93
C GLY A 63 -3.46 1.80 -21.89
N ARG A 64 -3.00 1.88 -20.63
CA ARG A 64 -3.74 2.56 -19.55
C ARG A 64 -3.19 3.95 -19.30
N GLU A 65 -4.09 4.88 -18.93
CA GLU A 65 -3.72 6.22 -18.53
C GLU A 65 -3.12 6.20 -17.12
N ALA A 66 -2.12 7.03 -16.87
CA ALA A 66 -1.51 7.16 -15.56
C ALA A 66 -1.08 8.61 -15.28
N HIS A 67 -1.40 9.09 -14.09
CA HIS A 67 -1.01 10.39 -13.56
C HIS A 67 -0.20 10.19 -12.27
N PHE A 68 1.05 10.64 -12.26
CA PHE A 68 1.93 10.50 -11.12
C PHE A 68 2.22 11.85 -10.49
N PHE A 69 2.13 11.91 -9.15
CA PHE A 69 2.29 13.11 -8.34
C PHE A 69 3.46 12.91 -7.37
N ASN A 70 4.51 13.72 -7.52
CA ASN A 70 5.66 13.69 -6.62
C ASN A 70 5.45 14.62 -5.43
N VAL A 71 4.72 14.15 -4.43
CA VAL A 71 4.34 14.89 -3.22
C VAL A 71 4.44 14.02 -1.98
N ASN A 72 4.64 14.65 -0.82
CA ASN A 72 4.51 13.95 0.46
C ASN A 72 3.02 13.63 0.71
N ALA A 73 2.69 12.34 0.78
CA ALA A 73 1.32 11.87 0.96
C ALA A 73 0.70 12.25 2.34
N ALA A 74 1.51 12.61 3.32
CA ALA A 74 1.06 13.08 4.64
C ALA A 74 0.85 14.61 4.68
N ASP A 75 1.28 15.35 3.67
CA ASP A 75 1.09 16.79 3.59
C ASP A 75 -0.36 17.10 3.18
N GLU A 76 -1.09 17.81 4.04
CA GLU A 76 -2.52 18.09 3.86
C GLU A 76 -2.80 18.96 2.63
N GLU A 77 -2.00 20.01 2.41
CA GLU A 77 -2.17 20.92 1.28
C GLU A 77 -1.94 20.16 -0.05
N ARG A 78 -0.84 19.40 -0.11
CA ARG A 78 -0.50 18.59 -1.29
C ARG A 78 -1.51 17.49 -1.56
N ARG A 79 -2.02 16.84 -0.51
CA ARG A 79 -3.08 15.83 -0.63
C ARG A 79 -4.35 16.45 -1.24
N THR A 80 -4.74 17.65 -0.74
CA THR A 80 -5.90 18.37 -1.24
C THR A 80 -5.74 18.77 -2.72
N GLU A 81 -4.55 19.23 -3.12
CA GLU A 81 -4.23 19.55 -4.51
C GLU A 81 -4.37 18.30 -5.42
N VAL A 82 -3.76 17.18 -5.01
CA VAL A 82 -3.83 15.93 -5.77
C VAL A 82 -5.26 15.41 -5.88
N ALA A 83 -6.03 15.43 -4.78
CA ALA A 83 -7.43 15.02 -4.79
C ALA A 83 -8.28 15.91 -5.73
N GLY A 84 -8.02 17.21 -5.78
CA GLY A 84 -8.65 18.14 -6.72
C GLY A 84 -8.29 17.86 -8.19
N GLU A 85 -7.04 17.49 -8.46
CA GLU A 85 -6.63 17.11 -9.82
C GLU A 85 -7.26 15.77 -10.25
N MET A 86 -7.35 14.79 -9.36
CA MET A 86 -8.07 13.54 -9.61
C MET A 86 -9.55 13.81 -9.92
N GLU A 87 -10.21 14.68 -9.15
CA GLU A 87 -11.59 15.09 -9.38
C GLU A 87 -11.75 15.73 -10.76
N ARG A 88 -10.83 16.62 -11.15
CA ARG A 88 -10.84 17.26 -12.45
C ARG A 88 -10.72 16.25 -13.60
N VAL A 89 -9.81 15.28 -13.48
CA VAL A 89 -9.61 14.22 -14.48
C VAL A 89 -10.87 13.36 -14.61
N LEU A 90 -11.41 12.89 -13.49
CA LEU A 90 -12.59 12.02 -13.49
C LEU A 90 -13.84 12.75 -13.99
N THR A 91 -14.02 14.03 -13.64
CA THR A 91 -15.13 14.86 -14.13
C THR A 91 -15.04 15.06 -15.64
N ALA A 92 -13.86 15.41 -16.15
CA ALA A 92 -13.66 15.64 -17.59
C ALA A 92 -13.96 14.38 -18.44
N ARG A 93 -13.83 13.21 -17.84
CA ARG A 93 -14.10 11.91 -18.48
C ARG A 93 -15.52 11.39 -18.25
N GLY A 94 -16.30 12.03 -17.39
CA GLY A 94 -17.61 11.52 -16.96
C GLY A 94 -17.48 10.24 -16.08
N GLU A 95 -16.37 10.08 -15.39
CA GLU A 95 -16.02 8.89 -14.62
C GLU A 95 -16.01 9.13 -13.09
N MET A 96 -16.80 10.11 -12.60
CA MET A 96 -16.98 10.31 -11.16
C MET A 96 -17.49 9.04 -10.49
N GLY A 97 -16.93 8.71 -9.33
CA GLY A 97 -17.22 7.45 -8.61
C GLY A 97 -16.52 6.20 -9.19
N GLN A 98 -15.67 6.34 -10.20
CA GLN A 98 -14.93 5.24 -10.82
C GLN A 98 -13.54 5.01 -10.23
N LEU A 99 -13.16 5.70 -9.15
CA LEU A 99 -12.02 5.29 -8.35
C LEU A 99 -12.39 4.00 -7.60
N ARG A 100 -11.93 2.88 -8.11
CA ARG A 100 -12.29 1.53 -7.62
C ARG A 100 -11.37 1.02 -6.54
N ILE A 101 -10.11 1.45 -6.52
CA ILE A 101 -9.09 0.90 -5.63
C ILE A 101 -8.27 2.04 -5.04
N LEU A 102 -8.05 2.00 -3.72
CA LEU A 102 -7.06 2.80 -3.01
C LEU A 102 -6.07 1.84 -2.36
N ILE A 103 -4.77 2.01 -2.66
CA ILE A 103 -3.69 1.26 -2.03
C ILE A 103 -2.81 2.20 -1.23
N HIS A 104 -2.71 1.97 0.06
CA HIS A 104 -1.77 2.64 0.95
C HIS A 104 -0.53 1.77 1.13
N SER A 105 0.54 2.10 0.39
CA SER A 105 1.82 1.38 0.39
C SER A 105 2.98 2.27 0.82
N LEU A 106 2.77 3.07 1.87
CA LEU A 106 3.79 3.97 2.39
C LEU A 106 4.67 3.24 3.42
N ALA A 107 5.99 3.38 3.23
CA ALA A 107 7.02 2.76 4.06
C ALA A 107 8.11 3.78 4.43
N PHE A 108 7.70 4.94 4.94
CA PHE A 108 8.58 6.01 5.40
C PHE A 108 8.39 6.22 6.89
N GLY A 109 9.20 5.54 7.70
CA GLY A 109 9.14 5.58 9.16
C GLY A 109 10.54 5.54 9.78
N THR A 110 10.62 5.91 11.04
CA THR A 110 11.86 5.91 11.81
C THR A 110 12.21 4.51 12.28
N LEU A 111 13.47 4.12 12.07
CA LEU A 111 14.05 2.85 12.52
C LEU A 111 15.07 3.16 13.64
N LYS A 112 14.57 3.22 14.87
CA LYS A 112 15.35 3.51 16.09
C LYS A 112 14.82 2.72 17.28
N LEU A 113 15.68 2.52 18.28
CA LEU A 113 15.30 1.96 19.56
C LEU A 113 14.43 2.96 20.34
N PHE A 114 13.50 2.45 21.14
CA PHE A 114 12.77 3.25 22.12
C PHE A 114 13.66 3.65 23.29
N ILE A 115 14.52 2.74 23.72
CA ILE A 115 15.51 2.96 24.77
C ILE A 115 16.88 2.65 24.17
N ALA A 116 17.78 3.62 24.13
CA ALA A 116 19.11 3.50 23.58
C ALA A 116 20.18 3.96 24.58
N GLU A 117 21.37 3.47 24.41
CA GLU A 117 22.57 3.95 25.13
C GLU A 117 23.59 4.51 24.13
N PRO A 118 23.84 5.82 24.15
CA PRO A 118 23.23 6.84 25.03
C PRO A 118 21.78 7.19 24.62
N MET A 119 20.98 7.67 25.57
CA MET A 119 19.55 7.99 25.33
C MET A 119 19.29 9.02 24.23
N LYS A 120 20.27 9.87 23.88
CA LYS A 120 20.18 10.81 22.75
C LYS A 120 19.97 10.11 21.40
N ASP A 121 20.31 8.82 21.28
CA ASP A 121 20.16 8.03 20.06
C ASP A 121 18.79 7.31 19.97
N ALA A 122 18.01 7.37 21.06
CA ALA A 122 16.65 6.86 21.07
C ALA A 122 15.71 7.65 20.13
N VAL A 123 14.56 7.05 19.81
CA VAL A 123 13.52 7.73 19.05
C VAL A 123 12.96 8.92 19.85
N VAL A 124 12.73 10.04 19.16
CA VAL A 124 12.10 11.24 19.77
C VAL A 124 10.65 11.41 19.31
N LYS A 125 9.89 12.23 20.04
CA LYS A 125 8.47 12.47 19.78
C LYS A 125 8.18 12.80 18.32
N SER A 126 8.89 13.75 17.73
CA SER A 126 8.65 14.15 16.33
C SER A 126 8.86 13.03 15.31
N GLN A 127 9.75 12.08 15.60
CA GLN A 127 9.97 10.91 14.76
C GLN A 127 8.83 9.88 14.91
N MET A 128 8.28 9.71 16.12
CA MET A 128 7.09 8.90 16.36
C MET A 128 5.88 9.49 15.65
N ASP A 129 5.63 10.79 15.84
CA ASP A 129 4.50 11.51 15.24
C ASP A 129 4.56 11.40 13.70
N MET A 130 5.71 11.69 13.10
CA MET A 130 5.91 11.58 11.66
C MET A 130 5.67 10.15 11.14
N THR A 131 6.15 9.14 11.87
CA THR A 131 6.00 7.74 11.46
C THR A 131 4.54 7.31 11.49
N LEU A 132 3.80 7.65 12.55
CA LEU A 132 2.37 7.39 12.66
C LEU A 132 1.57 8.15 11.61
N ASP A 133 1.90 9.41 11.38
CA ASP A 133 1.20 10.25 10.42
C ASP A 133 1.33 9.71 9.00
N VAL A 134 2.56 9.43 8.55
CA VAL A 134 2.81 8.92 7.20
C VAL A 134 2.30 7.50 7.02
N MET A 135 2.53 6.59 7.98
CA MET A 135 2.32 5.15 7.78
C MET A 135 0.98 4.63 8.28
N ALA A 136 0.21 5.44 9.00
CA ALA A 136 -1.10 5.04 9.53
C ALA A 136 -2.19 6.08 9.28
N ASN A 137 -2.01 7.33 9.75
CA ASN A 137 -3.08 8.32 9.74
C ASN A 137 -3.41 8.80 8.34
N SER A 138 -2.40 8.93 7.47
CA SER A 138 -2.60 9.37 6.09
C SER A 138 -3.58 8.49 5.30
N LEU A 139 -3.72 7.19 5.63
CA LEU A 139 -4.75 6.33 5.07
C LEU A 139 -6.16 6.91 5.30
N VAL A 140 -6.43 7.33 6.54
CA VAL A 140 -7.74 7.88 6.91
C VAL A 140 -8.00 9.17 6.13
N TYR A 141 -7.03 10.06 6.08
CA TYR A 141 -7.16 11.35 5.40
C TYR A 141 -7.37 11.20 3.89
N TRP A 142 -6.62 10.34 3.21
CA TRP A 142 -6.84 10.03 1.80
C TRP A 142 -8.21 9.39 1.56
N THR A 143 -8.66 8.52 2.47
CA THR A 143 -10.00 7.91 2.37
C THR A 143 -11.09 8.98 2.52
N GLN A 144 -10.94 9.91 3.47
CA GLN A 144 -11.87 11.04 3.64
C GLN A 144 -11.96 11.87 2.36
N ASP A 145 -10.82 12.21 1.74
CA ASP A 145 -10.79 12.99 0.51
C ASP A 145 -11.48 12.26 -0.65
N VAL A 146 -11.13 11.00 -0.92
CA VAL A 146 -11.69 10.28 -2.08
C VAL A 146 -13.17 9.94 -1.91
N VAL A 147 -13.61 9.67 -0.69
CA VAL A 147 -15.02 9.38 -0.40
C VAL A 147 -15.85 10.66 -0.27
N GLY A 148 -15.30 11.69 0.40
CA GLY A 148 -15.98 12.97 0.61
C GLY A 148 -16.22 13.75 -0.70
N ARG A 149 -15.29 13.66 -1.66
CA ARG A 149 -15.41 14.24 -3.00
C ARG A 149 -16.22 13.38 -3.98
N GLY A 150 -16.70 12.20 -3.58
CA GLY A 150 -17.41 11.29 -4.47
C GLY A 150 -16.55 10.63 -5.56
N LEU A 151 -15.22 10.62 -5.39
CA LEU A 151 -14.32 9.96 -6.35
C LEU A 151 -14.44 8.43 -6.26
N MET A 152 -14.62 7.90 -5.04
CA MET A 152 -14.84 6.47 -4.77
C MET A 152 -16.30 6.24 -4.37
N GLY A 153 -16.96 5.33 -5.09
CA GLY A 153 -18.34 4.93 -4.85
C GLY A 153 -18.48 3.44 -4.49
N GLN A 154 -19.71 2.95 -4.61
CA GLN A 154 -20.03 1.54 -4.38
C GLN A 154 -19.12 0.61 -5.19
N GLY A 155 -18.66 -0.47 -4.57
CA GLY A 155 -17.70 -1.41 -5.15
C GLY A 155 -16.25 -0.99 -4.94
N GLY A 156 -15.99 0.13 -4.24
CA GLY A 156 -14.64 0.58 -3.89
C GLY A 156 -13.91 -0.41 -2.98
N ARG A 157 -12.59 -0.48 -3.14
CA ARG A 157 -11.67 -1.35 -2.38
C ARG A 157 -10.53 -0.53 -1.80
N ILE A 158 -10.31 -0.64 -0.50
CA ILE A 158 -9.19 0.02 0.19
C ILE A 158 -8.25 -1.07 0.70
N TYR A 159 -6.97 -0.97 0.34
CA TYR A 159 -5.92 -1.86 0.80
C TYR A 159 -4.82 -1.07 1.49
N ALA A 160 -4.36 -1.56 2.64
CA ALA A 160 -3.21 -1.00 3.35
C ALA A 160 -2.13 -2.06 3.52
N MET A 161 -0.90 -1.74 3.11
CA MET A 161 0.24 -2.66 3.29
C MET A 161 0.68 -2.65 4.74
N THR A 162 0.51 -3.78 5.42
CA THR A 162 0.99 -4.01 6.78
C THR A 162 2.17 -5.01 6.79
N SER A 163 2.58 -5.44 7.97
CA SER A 163 3.75 -6.29 8.17
C SER A 163 3.55 -7.19 9.39
N ALA A 164 4.16 -8.36 9.41
CA ALA A 164 4.27 -9.19 10.61
C ALA A 164 4.94 -8.43 11.77
N GLY A 165 5.77 -7.42 11.47
CA GLY A 165 6.35 -6.52 12.47
C GLY A 165 5.33 -5.63 13.20
N GLY A 166 4.04 -5.62 12.82
CA GLY A 166 2.95 -5.03 13.61
C GLY A 166 2.58 -5.84 14.85
N THR A 167 2.88 -7.14 14.85
CA THR A 167 2.60 -8.08 15.95
C THR A 167 3.85 -8.76 16.52
N ARG A 168 4.94 -8.83 15.74
CA ARG A 168 6.22 -9.40 16.15
C ARG A 168 7.23 -8.30 16.46
N VAL A 169 8.15 -8.58 17.38
CA VAL A 169 9.24 -7.66 17.72
C VAL A 169 10.39 -7.84 16.73
N LEU A 170 10.74 -6.74 16.06
CA LEU A 170 11.94 -6.64 15.22
C LEU A 170 12.85 -5.54 15.78
N PRO A 171 14.19 -5.73 15.77
CA PRO A 171 15.13 -4.69 16.22
C PRO A 171 14.93 -3.38 15.46
N TYR A 172 14.97 -2.24 16.16
CA TYR A 172 14.80 -0.89 15.63
C TYR A 172 13.43 -0.57 15.01
N TYR A 173 12.52 -1.53 14.96
CA TYR A 173 11.25 -1.42 14.24
C TYR A 173 10.10 -0.84 15.08
N GLY A 174 10.33 -0.53 16.34
CA GLY A 174 9.29 -0.10 17.29
C GLY A 174 8.37 0.99 16.76
N PRO A 175 8.88 2.14 16.22
CA PRO A 175 8.01 3.18 15.66
C PRO A 175 7.15 2.70 14.48
N VAL A 176 7.73 1.90 13.59
CA VAL A 176 7.03 1.33 12.43
C VAL A 176 6.03 0.27 12.87
N SER A 177 6.38 -0.57 13.87
CA SER A 177 5.45 -1.54 14.47
C SER A 177 4.19 -0.87 15.01
N ALA A 178 4.36 0.20 15.81
CA ALA A 178 3.25 1.00 16.33
C ALA A 178 2.37 1.57 15.21
N ALA A 179 2.99 2.09 14.14
CA ALA A 179 2.25 2.59 12.98
C ALA A 179 1.48 1.47 12.24
N LYS A 180 2.05 0.27 12.10
CA LYS A 180 1.35 -0.86 11.46
C LYS A 180 0.18 -1.36 12.30
N ALA A 181 0.31 -1.41 13.63
CA ALA A 181 -0.79 -1.73 14.53
C ALA A 181 -1.93 -0.67 14.44
N ALA A 182 -1.58 0.62 14.40
CA ALA A 182 -2.54 1.70 14.19
C ALA A 182 -3.21 1.61 12.81
N LEU A 183 -2.45 1.30 11.76
CA LEU A 183 -2.96 1.12 10.39
C LEU A 183 -4.01 0.00 10.32
N GLU A 184 -3.75 -1.14 10.95
CA GLU A 184 -4.69 -2.27 11.02
C GLU A 184 -5.96 -1.91 11.83
N SER A 185 -5.83 -1.10 12.88
CA SER A 185 -6.97 -0.56 13.62
C SER A 185 -7.81 0.38 12.74
N ASN A 186 -7.16 1.29 12.00
CA ASN A 186 -7.82 2.20 11.06
C ASN A 186 -8.58 1.41 9.96
N ILE A 187 -8.01 0.32 9.44
CA ILE A 187 -8.68 -0.56 8.46
C ILE A 187 -9.97 -1.13 9.02
N ARG A 188 -9.98 -1.63 10.26
CA ARG A 188 -11.21 -2.16 10.88
C ARG A 188 -12.29 -1.09 11.03
N GLN A 189 -11.89 0.11 11.47
CA GLN A 189 -12.82 1.23 11.61
C GLN A 189 -13.38 1.68 10.25
N LEU A 190 -12.52 1.86 9.24
CA LEU A 190 -12.93 2.20 7.89
C LEU A 190 -13.86 1.14 7.29
N ALA A 191 -13.59 -0.14 7.50
CA ALA A 191 -14.45 -1.22 7.03
C ALA A 191 -15.88 -1.10 7.60
N ALA A 192 -16.01 -0.79 8.89
CA ALA A 192 -17.33 -0.62 9.53
C ALA A 192 -18.06 0.64 9.03
N GLU A 193 -17.36 1.77 8.93
CA GLU A 193 -17.96 3.06 8.53
C GLU A 193 -18.32 3.12 7.04
N LEU A 194 -17.59 2.39 6.19
CA LEU A 194 -17.77 2.42 4.74
C LEU A 194 -18.68 1.29 4.21
N ALA A 195 -18.99 0.28 5.04
CA ALA A 195 -19.87 -0.81 4.66
C ALA A 195 -21.24 -0.36 4.13
N PRO A 196 -21.94 0.66 4.73
CA PRO A 196 -23.20 1.16 4.18
C PRO A 196 -23.07 1.80 2.80
N ARG A 197 -21.85 2.18 2.39
CA ARG A 197 -21.55 2.75 1.07
C ARG A 197 -21.10 1.68 0.05
N GLY A 198 -21.04 0.40 0.46
CA GLY A 198 -20.57 -0.70 -0.37
C GLY A 198 -19.07 -0.64 -0.69
N ILE A 199 -18.27 -0.01 0.19
CA ILE A 199 -16.80 0.08 0.08
C ILE A 199 -16.20 -0.85 1.13
N THR A 200 -15.19 -1.64 0.75
CA THR A 200 -14.48 -2.54 1.67
C THR A 200 -13.07 -2.04 1.96
N ALA A 201 -12.56 -2.39 3.15
CA ALA A 201 -11.20 -2.06 3.56
C ALA A 201 -10.51 -3.27 4.18
N ASN A 202 -9.31 -3.63 3.70
CA ASN A 202 -8.52 -4.73 4.23
C ASN A 202 -7.03 -4.34 4.30
N ALA A 203 -6.32 -4.88 5.27
CA ALA A 203 -4.87 -4.82 5.33
C ALA A 203 -4.26 -6.04 4.61
N ILE A 204 -3.18 -5.84 3.89
CA ILE A 204 -2.40 -6.90 3.24
C ILE A 204 -1.09 -7.05 4.01
N ARG A 205 -0.92 -8.19 4.66
CA ARG A 205 0.31 -8.57 5.36
C ARG A 205 1.17 -9.39 4.42
N ALA A 206 2.14 -8.73 3.80
CA ALA A 206 3.12 -9.39 2.95
C ALA A 206 4.18 -10.13 3.79
N GLY A 207 4.69 -11.24 3.27
CA GLY A 207 5.91 -11.87 3.77
C GLY A 207 7.14 -10.99 3.52
N VAL A 208 8.26 -11.37 4.08
CA VAL A 208 9.53 -10.67 3.86
C VAL A 208 9.85 -10.65 2.37
N THR A 209 10.03 -9.44 1.84
CA THR A 209 10.23 -9.17 0.41
C THR A 209 11.41 -8.22 0.23
N ASP A 210 12.32 -8.54 -0.68
CA ASP A 210 13.48 -7.68 -0.96
C ASP A 210 13.02 -6.40 -1.68
N THR A 211 12.84 -5.36 -0.91
CA THR A 211 12.37 -4.04 -1.35
C THR A 211 13.32 -2.95 -0.85
N PRO A 212 13.33 -1.75 -1.47
CA PRO A 212 14.09 -0.62 -0.96
C PRO A 212 13.76 -0.24 0.50
N ALA A 213 12.55 -0.56 0.96
CA ALA A 213 12.15 -0.33 2.35
C ALA A 213 12.81 -1.35 3.30
N LEU A 214 12.83 -2.64 2.94
CA LEU A 214 13.49 -3.68 3.74
C LEU A 214 15.00 -3.41 3.86
N GLN A 215 15.64 -3.02 2.77
CA GLN A 215 17.10 -2.77 2.73
C GLN A 215 17.56 -1.66 3.68
N LYS A 216 16.65 -0.78 4.14
CA LYS A 216 16.93 0.24 5.16
C LYS A 216 16.89 -0.29 6.59
N ILE A 217 16.36 -1.47 6.82
CA ILE A 217 16.25 -2.06 8.17
C ILE A 217 17.61 -2.62 8.56
N PRO A 218 18.19 -2.22 9.71
CA PRO A 218 19.42 -2.82 10.19
C PRO A 218 19.29 -4.34 10.32
N GLY A 219 20.25 -5.07 9.75
CA GLY A 219 20.21 -6.54 9.76
C GLY A 219 19.26 -7.17 8.74
N SER A 220 18.89 -6.45 7.68
CA SER A 220 17.95 -6.91 6.65
C SER A 220 18.35 -8.25 6.01
N ASP A 221 19.64 -8.56 5.88
CA ASP A 221 20.09 -9.84 5.33
C ASP A 221 19.73 -11.00 6.24
N ALA A 222 19.97 -10.89 7.55
CA ALA A 222 19.55 -11.91 8.53
C ALA A 222 18.01 -12.05 8.58
N ILE A 223 17.26 -10.98 8.36
CA ILE A 223 15.81 -11.03 8.25
C ILE A 223 15.40 -11.85 7.01
N LYS A 224 16.05 -11.62 5.85
CA LYS A 224 15.80 -12.38 4.62
C LYS A 224 16.13 -13.86 4.79
N ASP A 225 17.29 -14.18 5.32
CA ASP A 225 17.74 -15.57 5.54
C ASP A 225 16.77 -16.30 6.49
N GLY A 226 16.39 -15.66 7.59
CA GLY A 226 15.42 -16.21 8.53
C GLY A 226 14.03 -16.39 7.90
N ALA A 227 13.61 -15.50 7.02
CA ALA A 227 12.34 -15.62 6.31
C ALA A 227 12.34 -16.78 5.32
N VAL A 228 13.41 -16.98 4.56
CA VAL A 228 13.56 -18.12 3.64
C VAL A 228 13.52 -19.43 4.43
N ALA A 229 14.21 -19.49 5.57
CA ALA A 229 14.24 -20.70 6.42
C ALA A 229 12.86 -21.05 7.01
N ARG A 230 12.05 -20.03 7.37
CA ARG A 230 10.70 -20.24 7.91
C ARG A 230 9.66 -20.50 6.84
N ASN A 231 9.83 -19.94 5.63
CA ASN A 231 8.82 -20.05 4.59
C ASN A 231 8.69 -21.50 4.10
N PRO A 232 7.51 -22.12 4.16
CA PRO A 232 7.32 -23.50 3.69
C PRO A 232 7.72 -23.72 2.23
N SER A 233 7.68 -22.67 1.41
CA SER A 233 8.07 -22.71 -0.01
C SER A 233 9.57 -22.47 -0.21
N GLY A 234 10.37 -22.25 0.84
CA GLY A 234 11.82 -22.05 0.78
C GLY A 234 12.27 -20.82 0.01
N ARG A 235 11.42 -19.80 -0.12
CA ARG A 235 11.74 -18.55 -0.80
C ARG A 235 11.11 -17.33 -0.13
N LEU A 236 11.63 -16.15 -0.45
CA LEU A 236 10.99 -14.89 -0.08
C LEU A 236 9.68 -14.69 -0.87
N THR A 237 8.76 -13.95 -0.28
CA THR A 237 7.65 -13.33 -1.00
C THR A 237 8.18 -12.33 -2.02
N THR A 238 7.56 -12.25 -3.18
CA THR A 238 7.89 -11.25 -4.20
C THR A 238 6.83 -10.16 -4.24
N THR A 239 7.19 -9.00 -4.79
CA THR A 239 6.23 -7.91 -5.03
C THR A 239 5.10 -8.34 -5.97
N GLU A 240 5.39 -9.25 -6.91
CA GLU A 240 4.46 -9.83 -7.87
C GLU A 240 3.44 -10.77 -7.20
N ASP A 241 3.87 -11.57 -6.20
CA ASP A 241 2.94 -12.42 -5.43
C ASP A 241 1.84 -11.56 -4.79
N VAL A 242 2.24 -10.45 -4.15
CA VAL A 242 1.32 -9.52 -3.50
C VAL A 242 0.47 -8.76 -4.51
N ALA A 243 1.06 -8.30 -5.60
CA ALA A 243 0.33 -7.58 -6.65
C ALA A 243 -0.76 -8.43 -7.30
N ARG A 244 -0.48 -9.72 -7.56
CA ARG A 244 -1.48 -10.68 -8.08
C ARG A 244 -2.60 -10.92 -7.07
N ALA A 245 -2.28 -11.06 -5.78
CA ALA A 245 -3.30 -11.19 -4.74
C ALA A 245 -4.22 -9.96 -4.68
N ILE A 246 -3.67 -8.74 -4.76
CA ILE A 246 -4.46 -7.50 -4.79
C ILE A 246 -5.39 -7.46 -6.02
N VAL A 247 -4.93 -7.89 -7.21
CA VAL A 247 -5.79 -7.96 -8.41
C VAL A 247 -6.96 -8.90 -8.17
N VAL A 248 -6.73 -10.11 -7.64
CA VAL A 248 -7.79 -11.09 -7.35
C VAL A 248 -8.75 -10.56 -6.28
N LEU A 249 -8.22 -9.98 -5.20
CA LEU A 249 -9.03 -9.38 -4.13
C LEU A 249 -9.82 -8.15 -4.59
N SER A 250 -9.50 -7.58 -5.73
CA SER A 250 -10.25 -6.45 -6.33
C SER A 250 -11.38 -6.89 -7.25
N HIS A 251 -11.53 -8.21 -7.49
CA HIS A 251 -12.64 -8.75 -8.26
C HIS A 251 -13.99 -8.48 -7.53
N PRO A 252 -15.08 -8.19 -8.24
CA PRO A 252 -16.38 -7.97 -7.62
C PRO A 252 -16.83 -9.11 -6.68
N ASP A 253 -16.52 -10.35 -6.98
CA ASP A 253 -16.95 -11.52 -6.19
C ASP A 253 -16.33 -11.60 -4.79
N THR A 254 -15.28 -10.81 -4.52
CA THR A 254 -14.65 -10.72 -3.19
C THR A 254 -15.25 -9.62 -2.30
N TYR A 255 -16.38 -9.03 -2.71
CA TYR A 255 -16.96 -7.85 -2.03
C TYR A 255 -17.32 -8.09 -0.55
N TRP A 256 -17.48 -9.34 -0.13
CA TRP A 256 -17.83 -9.68 1.24
C TRP A 256 -16.62 -9.77 2.19
N MET A 257 -15.42 -9.54 1.65
CA MET A 257 -14.18 -9.52 2.43
C MET A 257 -13.86 -8.09 2.88
N THR A 258 -14.06 -7.80 4.17
CA THR A 258 -13.75 -6.47 4.73
C THR A 258 -13.31 -6.58 6.19
N GLY A 259 -12.48 -5.64 6.66
CA GLY A 259 -11.98 -5.57 8.04
C GLY A 259 -10.87 -6.56 8.38
N ASN A 260 -10.30 -7.26 7.41
CA ASN A 260 -9.34 -8.34 7.62
C ASN A 260 -7.88 -7.84 7.53
N VAL A 261 -6.99 -8.61 8.15
CA VAL A 261 -5.57 -8.64 7.85
C VAL A 261 -5.32 -9.92 7.04
N ILE A 262 -5.07 -9.78 5.75
CA ILE A 262 -4.93 -10.89 4.81
C ILE A 262 -3.44 -11.18 4.60
N GLY A 263 -2.99 -12.38 4.97
CA GLY A 263 -1.62 -12.85 4.75
C GLY A 263 -1.38 -13.17 3.27
N VAL A 264 -0.30 -12.62 2.71
CA VAL A 264 0.23 -12.96 1.38
C VAL A 264 1.72 -13.19 1.56
N ASP A 265 2.08 -14.31 2.16
CA ASP A 265 3.41 -14.58 2.70
C ASP A 265 3.89 -16.04 2.47
N GLY A 266 3.11 -16.84 1.72
CA GLY A 266 3.43 -18.24 1.47
C GLY A 266 3.47 -19.11 2.73
N GLY A 267 2.83 -18.67 3.82
CA GLY A 267 2.80 -19.37 5.11
C GLY A 267 3.98 -19.00 6.03
N GLU A 268 4.78 -17.99 5.71
CA GLU A 268 5.92 -17.56 6.54
C GLU A 268 5.53 -17.22 7.98
N ASP A 269 4.36 -16.60 8.17
CA ASP A 269 3.95 -16.09 9.49
C ASP A 269 3.34 -17.16 10.41
N ILE A 270 2.90 -18.30 9.88
CA ILE A 270 2.34 -19.41 10.67
C ILE A 270 3.38 -20.45 11.10
N THR A 271 4.58 -20.39 10.55
CA THR A 271 5.71 -21.24 10.94
C THR A 271 6.55 -20.52 11.99
N GLY A 272 7.02 -21.26 13.00
CA GLY A 272 7.73 -20.76 14.19
C GLY A 272 9.14 -20.24 13.94
#